data_6da594370af4a9d19c4dfad22b104066
#
_entry.id   6da594370af4a9d19c4dfad22b104066
#
_cell.length_a   1.000
_cell.length_b   1.000
_cell.length_c   1.000
_cell.angle_alpha   90.00
_cell.angle_beta   90.00
_cell.angle_gamma   90.00
#
_symmetry.space_group_name_H-M   'P 1'
#
loop_
_entity.id
_entity.type
_entity.pdbx_description
1 polymer ?
#
loop_
_entity_poly.entity_id
_entity_poly.type
_entity_poly.pdbx_seq_one_letter_code
_entity_poly.pdbx_strand_id
1 'polypeptide(L)'
;FCGFFALIIVGIPTLTVIQANRRKMQYLPPRVSIEGRGIKRGLTAVESAILMEQPLDKVMTMILFGVIKKNAAEVVTRDPLKIKSASPIPDGLHEYELNFLRAFKEESAKTRRGLLQQMMVKLVQLVSEKMKGFSRRETLDYYKAIMEKAWQQIEAADTPEVKSQKFDEALEWTMLDKNYDDRTRRVFREPMYAPTWWGRYNPTHIPASSKPTVASAPFQTSGQPVSSSGRSALPGADIAAQMVTGVQTFSSKVVGNVNTFTEKITGATNPPPKPTSSGGSGGGRSGGGCACACACAGCACACAGGGR
;
A
#
# COMPACT_ATOMS: atom_id res chain seq x y z
N PHE A 1 41.73 -21.58 7.88
CA PHE A 1 41.83 -20.11 7.99
C PHE A 1 41.23 -19.37 6.77
N CYS A 2 41.33 -19.86 5.54
CA CYS A 2 40.77 -19.19 4.34
C CYS A 2 39.23 -19.04 4.33
N GLY A 3 38.49 -19.99 4.90
CA GLY A 3 37.02 -19.92 4.93
C GLY A 3 36.44 -18.80 5.81
N PHE A 4 37.14 -18.47 6.88
CA PHE A 4 36.72 -17.40 7.80
C PHE A 4 36.92 -15.99 7.19
N PHE A 5 38.00 -15.81 6.41
CA PHE A 5 38.26 -14.57 5.69
C PHE A 5 37.27 -14.34 4.54
N ALA A 6 36.87 -15.38 3.83
CA ALA A 6 35.88 -15.27 2.77
C ALA A 6 34.48 -14.88 3.33
N LEU A 7 34.11 -15.38 4.51
CA LEU A 7 32.86 -14.99 5.19
C LEU A 7 32.83 -13.52 5.61
N ILE A 8 33.98 -12.97 6.03
CA ILE A 8 34.08 -11.56 6.43
C ILE A 8 34.07 -10.64 5.20
N ILE A 9 34.78 -11.00 4.14
CA ILE A 9 34.93 -10.14 2.93
C ILE A 9 33.62 -10.08 2.13
N VAL A 10 32.85 -11.15 2.06
CA VAL A 10 31.59 -11.22 1.31
C VAL A 10 30.36 -10.97 2.19
N GLY A 11 30.39 -11.43 3.44
CA GLY A 11 29.24 -11.36 4.36
C GLY A 11 28.96 -9.93 4.86
N ILE A 12 29.99 -9.16 5.19
CA ILE A 12 29.79 -7.77 5.68
C ILE A 12 29.21 -6.84 4.62
N PRO A 13 29.74 -6.79 3.37
CA PRO A 13 29.17 -5.91 2.36
C PRO A 13 27.76 -6.35 1.93
N THR A 14 27.45 -7.64 1.92
CA THR A 14 26.09 -8.11 1.61
C THR A 14 25.09 -7.71 2.70
N LEU A 15 25.44 -7.81 3.97
CA LEU A 15 24.59 -7.36 5.08
C LEU A 15 24.38 -5.85 5.05
N THR A 16 25.39 -5.05 4.75
CA THR A 16 25.26 -3.59 4.65
C THR A 16 24.37 -3.18 3.50
N VAL A 17 24.45 -3.84 2.34
CA VAL A 17 23.59 -3.60 1.18
C VAL A 17 22.13 -3.99 1.49
N ILE A 18 21.90 -5.12 2.18
CA ILE A 18 20.54 -5.54 2.58
C ILE A 18 19.93 -4.54 3.58
N GLN A 19 20.72 -4.07 4.55
CA GLN A 19 20.27 -3.07 5.53
C GLN A 19 19.97 -1.72 4.85
N ALA A 20 20.84 -1.28 3.94
CA ALA A 20 20.62 -0.07 3.17
C ALA A 20 19.36 -0.14 2.30
N ASN A 21 19.11 -1.28 1.65
CA ASN A 21 17.91 -1.48 0.85
C ASN A 21 16.65 -1.55 1.71
N ARG A 22 16.68 -2.22 2.87
CA ARG A 22 15.55 -2.20 3.82
C ARG A 22 15.23 -0.79 4.29
N ARG A 23 16.25 0.03 4.57
CA ARG A 23 16.05 1.43 4.97
C ARG A 23 15.42 2.27 3.88
N LYS A 24 15.78 2.05 2.62
CA LYS A 24 15.21 2.78 1.48
C LYS A 24 13.68 2.62 1.37
N MET A 25 13.15 1.52 1.89
CA MET A 25 11.72 1.22 1.88
C MET A 25 10.97 1.70 3.14
N GLN A 26 11.67 2.21 4.16
CA GLN A 26 11.08 2.73 5.39
C GLN A 26 10.75 4.22 5.25
N TYR A 27 9.62 4.52 4.63
CA TYR A 27 9.20 5.89 4.37
C TYR A 27 8.63 6.62 5.60
N LEU A 28 8.28 5.91 6.68
CA LEU A 28 7.77 6.51 7.90
C LEU A 28 8.93 7.04 8.76
N PRO A 29 8.89 8.33 9.19
CA PRO A 29 9.96 8.90 10.01
C PRO A 29 10.16 8.16 11.34
N PRO A 30 11.39 8.02 11.84
CA PRO A 30 11.67 7.35 13.12
C PRO A 30 10.96 8.01 14.32
N ARG A 31 10.65 9.30 14.24
CA ARG A 31 9.91 10.05 15.27
C ARG A 31 8.55 9.47 15.59
N VAL A 32 7.93 8.76 14.65
CA VAL A 32 6.67 8.04 14.88
C VAL A 32 6.88 6.82 15.79
N SER A 33 8.09 6.35 15.90
CA SER A 33 8.45 5.22 16.79
C SER A 33 8.80 5.65 18.22
N ILE A 34 8.91 6.97 18.47
CA ILE A 34 9.14 7.48 19.84
C ILE A 34 7.84 7.30 20.61
N GLU A 35 7.92 6.61 21.73
CA GLU A 35 6.80 6.14 22.52
C GLU A 35 5.92 7.30 23.02
N GLY A 36 4.77 7.46 22.37
CA GLY A 36 3.63 8.16 22.93
C GLY A 36 2.79 7.21 23.77
N ARG A 37 1.74 7.75 24.41
CA ARG A 37 0.80 6.96 25.22
C ARG A 37 -0.57 6.96 24.54
N GLY A 38 -1.21 5.79 24.53
CA GLY A 38 -2.56 5.63 24.03
C GLY A 38 -2.68 5.48 22.51
N ILE A 39 -3.88 5.20 22.08
CA ILE A 39 -4.24 4.82 20.71
C ILE A 39 -4.70 6.04 19.93
N LYS A 40 -4.10 6.31 18.77
CA LYS A 40 -4.62 7.28 17.81
C LYS A 40 -5.80 6.69 17.06
N ARG A 41 -7.00 7.11 17.42
CA ARG A 41 -8.25 6.76 16.72
C ARG A 41 -8.55 7.78 15.60
N GLY A 42 -9.45 7.42 14.70
CA GLY A 42 -9.94 8.32 13.63
C GLY A 42 -8.98 8.47 12.45
N LEU A 43 -8.01 7.58 12.27
CA LEU A 43 -7.29 7.48 11.01
C LEU A 43 -8.18 6.80 9.97
N THR A 44 -8.12 7.25 8.72
CA THR A 44 -8.72 6.55 7.59
C THR A 44 -8.00 5.23 7.31
N ALA A 45 -8.60 4.34 6.52
CA ALA A 45 -7.93 3.11 6.09
C ALA A 45 -6.62 3.41 5.33
N VAL A 46 -6.61 4.44 4.48
CA VAL A 46 -5.42 4.90 3.75
C VAL A 46 -4.34 5.43 4.69
N GLU A 47 -4.70 6.23 5.69
CA GLU A 47 -3.75 6.72 6.71
C GLU A 47 -3.21 5.57 7.57
N SER A 48 -4.06 4.60 7.89
CA SER A 48 -3.65 3.37 8.60
C SER A 48 -2.71 2.51 7.76
N ALA A 49 -2.90 2.46 6.43
CA ALA A 49 -1.99 1.78 5.52
C ALA A 49 -0.59 2.42 5.54
N ILE A 50 -0.51 3.75 5.58
CA ILE A 50 0.77 4.47 5.76
C ILE A 50 1.42 4.13 7.09
N LEU A 51 0.65 4.13 8.19
CA LEU A 51 1.17 3.78 9.51
C LEU A 51 1.67 2.34 9.59
N MET A 52 1.02 1.42 8.87
CA MET A 52 1.41 0.01 8.73
C MET A 52 2.55 -0.21 7.73
N GLU A 53 3.07 0.85 7.10
CA GLU A 53 4.10 0.78 6.07
C GLU A 53 3.73 -0.19 4.93
N GLN A 54 2.46 -0.15 4.50
CA GLN A 54 2.02 -0.91 3.32
C GLN A 54 2.76 -0.43 2.06
N PRO A 55 2.94 -1.29 1.05
CA PRO A 55 3.50 -0.87 -0.24
C PRO A 55 2.75 0.34 -0.80
N LEU A 56 3.49 1.36 -1.28
CA LEU A 56 2.89 2.64 -1.69
C LEU A 56 2.00 2.53 -2.92
N ASP A 57 2.24 1.55 -3.78
CA ASP A 57 1.36 1.19 -4.90
C ASP A 57 0.00 0.68 -4.40
N LYS A 58 -0.01 -0.15 -3.37
CA LYS A 58 -1.22 -0.62 -2.72
C LYS A 58 -1.99 0.55 -2.09
N VAL A 59 -1.30 1.47 -1.42
CA VAL A 59 -1.91 2.68 -0.86
C VAL A 59 -2.56 3.53 -1.96
N MET A 60 -1.89 3.72 -3.10
CA MET A 60 -2.48 4.45 -4.23
C MET A 60 -3.68 3.73 -4.85
N THR A 61 -3.67 2.41 -4.88
CA THR A 61 -4.84 1.63 -5.32
C THR A 61 -6.02 1.79 -4.35
N MET A 62 -5.76 1.84 -3.04
CA MET A 62 -6.79 2.15 -2.04
C MET A 62 -7.40 3.54 -2.29
N ILE A 63 -6.57 4.55 -2.59
CA ILE A 63 -7.05 5.89 -2.94
C ILE A 63 -7.89 5.86 -4.21
N LEU A 64 -7.44 5.14 -5.26
CA LEU A 64 -8.20 4.98 -6.50
C LEU A 64 -9.59 4.38 -6.24
N PHE A 65 -9.66 3.29 -5.50
CA PHE A 65 -10.94 2.64 -5.19
C PHE A 65 -11.83 3.57 -4.34
N GLY A 66 -11.25 4.29 -3.38
CA GLY A 66 -11.95 5.28 -2.56
C GLY A 66 -12.61 6.38 -3.41
N VAL A 67 -11.89 7.01 -4.33
CA VAL A 67 -12.44 8.08 -5.20
C VAL A 67 -13.49 7.55 -6.16
N ILE A 68 -13.36 6.31 -6.67
CA ILE A 68 -14.36 5.68 -7.54
C ILE A 68 -15.62 5.34 -6.74
N LYS A 69 -15.47 4.76 -5.56
CA LYS A 69 -16.57 4.41 -4.65
C LYS A 69 -17.37 5.64 -4.23
N LYS A 70 -16.70 6.76 -4.01
CA LYS A 70 -17.30 8.07 -3.69
C LYS A 70 -17.89 8.79 -4.93
N ASN A 71 -17.95 8.16 -6.09
CA ASN A 71 -18.41 8.76 -7.35
C ASN A 71 -17.58 9.98 -7.81
N ALA A 72 -16.35 10.13 -7.34
CA ALA A 72 -15.48 11.25 -7.70
C ALA A 72 -14.68 11.03 -8.98
N ALA A 73 -14.62 9.78 -9.46
CA ALA A 73 -13.90 9.42 -10.67
C ALA A 73 -14.43 8.13 -11.32
N GLU A 74 -14.12 7.98 -12.60
CA GLU A 74 -14.30 6.76 -13.38
C GLU A 74 -13.03 6.44 -14.16
N VAL A 75 -12.74 5.18 -14.38
CA VAL A 75 -11.63 4.72 -15.23
C VAL A 75 -12.11 4.66 -16.67
N VAL A 76 -11.45 5.44 -17.53
CA VAL A 76 -11.77 5.46 -18.99
C VAL A 76 -11.02 4.34 -19.70
N THR A 77 -9.72 4.17 -19.38
CA THR A 77 -8.89 3.07 -19.88
C THR A 77 -8.02 2.55 -18.75
N ARG A 78 -7.76 1.24 -18.75
CA ARG A 78 -6.90 0.60 -17.75
C ARG A 78 -5.44 0.50 -18.19
N ASP A 79 -5.20 0.57 -19.51
CA ASP A 79 -3.85 0.49 -20.09
C ASP A 79 -3.72 1.39 -21.31
N PRO A 80 -3.03 2.54 -21.22
CA PRO A 80 -2.56 3.18 -19.97
C PRO A 80 -3.73 3.62 -19.07
N LEU A 81 -3.51 3.68 -17.77
CA LEU A 81 -4.55 4.11 -16.84
C LEU A 81 -4.91 5.58 -17.05
N LYS A 82 -6.13 5.81 -17.49
CA LYS A 82 -6.75 7.14 -17.63
C LYS A 82 -7.99 7.20 -16.77
N ILE A 83 -8.09 8.28 -16.00
CA ILE A 83 -9.18 8.52 -15.07
C ILE A 83 -9.86 9.84 -15.47
N LYS A 84 -11.19 9.82 -15.47
CA LYS A 84 -12.01 11.02 -15.64
C LYS A 84 -12.60 11.39 -14.28
N SER A 85 -12.32 12.59 -13.82
CA SER A 85 -12.92 13.13 -12.59
C SER A 85 -14.36 13.53 -12.83
N ALA A 86 -15.21 13.35 -11.82
CA ALA A 86 -16.58 13.87 -11.83
C ALA A 86 -16.58 15.41 -11.88
N SER A 87 -17.65 15.99 -12.45
CA SER A 87 -17.90 17.42 -12.46
C SER A 87 -19.38 17.66 -12.16
N PRO A 88 -19.74 18.30 -11.04
CA PRO A 88 -18.86 18.74 -9.96
C PRO A 88 -18.19 17.59 -9.19
N ILE A 89 -17.06 17.87 -8.54
CA ILE A 89 -16.43 16.90 -7.63
C ILE A 89 -17.31 16.81 -6.38
N PRO A 90 -17.66 15.59 -5.90
CA PRO A 90 -18.48 15.43 -4.71
C PRO A 90 -17.75 15.90 -3.45
N ASP A 91 -18.53 16.34 -2.47
CA ASP A 91 -18.03 16.72 -1.15
C ASP A 91 -17.53 15.50 -0.35
N GLY A 92 -16.76 15.75 0.72
CA GLY A 92 -16.29 14.70 1.63
C GLY A 92 -15.05 13.93 1.15
N LEU A 93 -14.35 14.44 0.13
CA LEU A 93 -13.05 13.92 -0.26
C LEU A 93 -11.95 14.43 0.66
N HIS A 94 -11.02 13.53 0.99
CA HIS A 94 -9.82 13.88 1.74
C HIS A 94 -8.82 14.63 0.84
N GLU A 95 -7.92 15.41 1.43
CA GLU A 95 -6.91 16.18 0.68
C GLU A 95 -6.06 15.29 -0.25
N TYR A 96 -5.69 14.09 0.21
CA TYR A 96 -4.92 13.16 -0.63
C TYR A 96 -5.74 12.63 -1.82
N GLU A 97 -7.07 12.49 -1.69
CA GLU A 97 -7.96 12.09 -2.79
C GLU A 97 -8.08 13.23 -3.85
N LEU A 98 -8.21 14.48 -3.39
CA LEU A 98 -8.21 15.65 -4.28
C LEU A 98 -6.87 15.81 -5.01
N ASN A 99 -5.76 15.62 -4.32
CA ASN A 99 -4.43 15.69 -4.93
C ASN A 99 -4.19 14.53 -5.91
N PHE A 100 -4.73 13.34 -5.62
CA PHE A 100 -4.73 12.20 -6.54
C PHE A 100 -5.47 12.53 -7.84
N LEU A 101 -6.70 13.03 -7.75
CA LEU A 101 -7.49 13.44 -8.93
C LEU A 101 -6.79 14.54 -9.72
N ARG A 102 -6.16 15.52 -9.04
CA ARG A 102 -5.37 16.57 -9.70
C ARG A 102 -4.20 15.98 -10.49
N ALA A 103 -3.49 15.01 -9.92
CA ALA A 103 -2.38 14.36 -10.62
C ALA A 103 -2.83 13.66 -11.91
N PHE A 104 -4.03 13.09 -11.93
CA PHE A 104 -4.57 12.41 -13.12
C PHE A 104 -5.17 13.35 -14.17
N LYS A 105 -5.34 14.65 -13.88
CA LYS A 105 -5.64 15.65 -14.91
C LYS A 105 -4.43 15.97 -15.80
N GLU A 106 -3.22 15.66 -15.31
CA GLU A 106 -1.99 15.87 -16.06
C GLU A 106 -1.82 14.83 -17.17
N GLU A 107 -1.58 15.27 -18.38
CA GLU A 107 -1.33 14.38 -19.53
C GLU A 107 0.06 13.75 -19.45
N SER A 108 1.06 14.53 -19.04
CA SER A 108 2.44 14.09 -18.92
C SER A 108 2.61 13.05 -17.81
N ALA A 109 3.02 11.84 -18.15
CA ALA A 109 3.32 10.79 -17.18
C ALA A 109 4.41 11.18 -16.18
N LYS A 110 5.39 12.00 -16.59
CA LYS A 110 6.47 12.51 -15.73
C LYS A 110 5.91 13.48 -14.69
N THR A 111 5.10 14.45 -15.12
CA THR A 111 4.46 15.44 -14.23
C THR A 111 3.50 14.75 -13.27
N ARG A 112 2.65 13.85 -13.77
CA ARG A 112 1.74 13.03 -12.96
C ARG A 112 2.48 12.27 -11.85
N ARG A 113 3.56 11.59 -12.19
CA ARG A 113 4.38 10.86 -11.21
C ARG A 113 4.97 11.80 -10.16
N GLY A 114 5.43 12.98 -10.53
CA GLY A 114 5.92 13.99 -9.60
C GLY A 114 4.85 14.46 -8.61
N LEU A 115 3.63 14.72 -9.10
CA LEU A 115 2.49 15.10 -8.24
C LEU A 115 2.08 13.97 -7.30
N LEU A 116 2.06 12.72 -7.76
CA LEU A 116 1.77 11.55 -6.92
C LEU A 116 2.85 11.38 -5.84
N GLN A 117 4.13 11.62 -6.15
CA GLN A 117 5.20 11.60 -5.15
C GLN A 117 5.01 12.67 -4.08
N GLN A 118 4.69 13.90 -4.49
CA GLN A 118 4.41 15.01 -3.56
C GLN A 118 3.19 14.71 -2.68
N MET A 119 2.12 14.17 -3.25
CA MET A 119 0.93 13.73 -2.51
C MET A 119 1.30 12.68 -1.45
N MET A 120 2.08 11.66 -1.81
CA MET A 120 2.50 10.62 -0.86
C MET A 120 3.40 11.16 0.24
N VAL A 121 4.33 12.07 -0.07
CA VAL A 121 5.16 12.76 0.95
C VAL A 121 4.27 13.51 1.94
N LYS A 122 3.30 14.29 1.45
CA LYS A 122 2.35 15.00 2.32
C LYS A 122 1.52 14.05 3.18
N LEU A 123 1.06 12.93 2.61
CA LEU A 123 0.28 11.94 3.34
C LEU A 123 1.10 11.28 4.46
N VAL A 124 2.36 10.93 4.20
CA VAL A 124 3.27 10.40 5.23
C VAL A 124 3.52 11.44 6.34
N GLN A 125 3.74 12.70 5.96
CA GLN A 125 3.91 13.79 6.92
C GLN A 125 2.65 14.01 7.77
N LEU A 126 1.46 14.00 7.16
CA LEU A 126 0.18 14.12 7.85
C LEU A 126 -0.01 12.99 8.89
N VAL A 127 0.28 11.74 8.51
CA VAL A 127 0.18 10.60 9.43
C VAL A 127 1.21 10.75 10.56
N SER A 128 2.43 11.17 10.25
CA SER A 128 3.46 11.43 11.26
C SER A 128 3.03 12.51 12.27
N GLU A 129 2.39 13.58 11.79
CA GLU A 129 1.84 14.63 12.67
C GLU A 129 0.68 14.12 13.53
N LYS A 130 -0.27 13.38 12.93
CA LYS A 130 -1.40 12.77 13.66
C LYS A 130 -0.94 11.78 14.73
N MET A 131 0.21 11.15 14.55
CA MET A 131 0.78 10.19 15.49
C MET A 131 1.57 10.82 16.63
N LYS A 132 1.82 12.13 16.62
CA LYS A 132 2.55 12.79 17.71
C LYS A 132 1.84 12.57 19.05
N GLY A 133 2.60 12.08 20.03
CA GLY A 133 2.09 11.81 21.38
C GLY A 133 1.31 10.50 21.56
N PHE A 134 1.11 9.73 20.49
CA PHE A 134 0.42 8.44 20.54
C PHE A 134 1.41 7.26 20.41
N SER A 135 1.05 6.12 20.99
CA SER A 135 1.80 4.87 20.87
C SER A 135 1.58 4.27 19.48
N ARG A 136 2.67 4.13 18.71
CA ARG A 136 2.62 3.47 17.40
C ARG A 136 2.15 2.02 17.54
N ARG A 137 2.69 1.28 18.52
CA ARG A 137 2.37 -0.13 18.73
C ARG A 137 0.89 -0.33 19.03
N GLU A 138 0.36 0.38 20.03
CA GLU A 138 -1.05 0.26 20.40
C GLU A 138 -1.98 0.69 19.26
N THR A 139 -1.61 1.73 18.51
CA THR A 139 -2.38 2.20 17.35
C THR A 139 -2.37 1.17 16.23
N LEU A 140 -1.22 0.54 15.93
CA LEU A 140 -1.12 -0.54 14.95
C LEU A 140 -1.99 -1.74 15.33
N ASP A 141 -1.94 -2.15 16.60
CA ASP A 141 -2.72 -3.30 17.08
C ASP A 141 -4.23 -3.00 17.01
N TYR A 142 -4.64 -1.76 17.29
CA TYR A 142 -6.02 -1.30 17.14
C TYR A 142 -6.51 -1.42 15.68
N TYR A 143 -5.74 -0.92 14.70
CA TYR A 143 -6.15 -1.00 13.29
C TYR A 143 -6.06 -2.41 12.71
N LYS A 144 -5.14 -3.24 13.19
CA LYS A 144 -5.15 -4.68 12.87
C LYS A 144 -6.40 -5.37 13.38
N ALA A 145 -6.86 -5.02 14.59
CA ALA A 145 -8.11 -5.57 15.12
C ALA A 145 -9.34 -5.15 14.29
N ILE A 146 -9.38 -3.90 13.78
CA ILE A 146 -10.43 -3.45 12.86
C ILE A 146 -10.39 -4.26 11.56
N MET A 147 -9.23 -4.42 10.96
CA MET A 147 -9.04 -5.23 9.76
C MET A 147 -9.50 -6.68 9.96
N GLU A 148 -9.09 -7.30 11.06
CA GLU A 148 -9.47 -8.68 11.35
C GLU A 148 -10.97 -8.82 11.61
N LYS A 149 -11.58 -7.87 12.32
CA LYS A 149 -13.03 -7.83 12.51
C LYS A 149 -13.78 -7.69 11.18
N ALA A 150 -13.26 -6.89 10.25
CA ALA A 150 -13.82 -6.75 8.90
C ALA A 150 -13.83 -8.10 8.17
N TRP A 151 -12.72 -8.83 8.19
CA TRP A 151 -12.65 -10.16 7.61
C TRP A 151 -13.58 -11.17 8.28
N GLN A 152 -13.64 -11.19 9.62
CA GLN A 152 -14.55 -12.07 10.35
C GLN A 152 -16.01 -11.84 9.97
N GLN A 153 -16.42 -10.58 9.80
CA GLN A 153 -17.79 -10.25 9.37
C GLN A 153 -18.09 -10.72 7.94
N ILE A 154 -17.10 -10.69 7.05
CA ILE A 154 -17.23 -11.17 5.67
C ILE A 154 -17.28 -12.70 5.66
N GLU A 155 -16.38 -13.36 6.39
CA GLU A 155 -16.28 -14.82 6.45
C GLU A 155 -17.52 -15.45 7.13
N ALA A 156 -18.14 -14.75 8.09
CA ALA A 156 -19.35 -15.20 8.78
C ALA A 156 -20.64 -14.91 8.01
N ALA A 157 -20.58 -14.37 6.80
CA ALA A 157 -21.78 -14.11 6.00
C ALA A 157 -22.32 -15.41 5.39
N ASP A 158 -23.63 -15.64 5.54
CA ASP A 158 -24.29 -16.89 5.17
C ASP A 158 -24.52 -17.03 3.66
N THR A 159 -24.67 -15.89 2.93
CA THR A 159 -24.93 -15.93 1.49
C THR A 159 -23.86 -15.17 0.71
N PRO A 160 -23.61 -15.55 -0.56
CA PRO A 160 -22.65 -14.87 -1.42
C PRO A 160 -22.96 -13.38 -1.62
N GLU A 161 -24.24 -13.00 -1.64
CA GLU A 161 -24.69 -11.63 -1.78
C GLU A 161 -24.29 -10.79 -0.58
N VAL A 162 -24.63 -11.26 0.63
CA VAL A 162 -24.30 -10.58 1.89
C VAL A 162 -22.78 -10.55 2.09
N LYS A 163 -22.08 -11.62 1.72
CA LYS A 163 -20.62 -11.67 1.75
C LYS A 163 -20.00 -10.61 0.86
N SER A 164 -20.49 -10.47 -0.38
CA SER A 164 -20.02 -9.47 -1.35
C SER A 164 -20.33 -8.05 -0.90
N GLN A 165 -21.52 -7.81 -0.33
CA GLN A 165 -21.88 -6.52 0.22
C GLN A 165 -20.96 -6.11 1.39
N LYS A 166 -20.77 -6.99 2.37
CA LYS A 166 -19.88 -6.74 3.51
C LYS A 166 -18.43 -6.51 3.08
N PHE A 167 -17.99 -7.24 2.05
CA PHE A 167 -16.65 -7.03 1.49
C PHE A 167 -16.54 -5.65 0.83
N ASP A 168 -17.54 -5.23 0.06
CA ASP A 168 -17.55 -3.89 -0.53
C ASP A 168 -17.53 -2.81 0.56
N GLU A 169 -18.36 -2.92 1.59
CA GLU A 169 -18.39 -1.98 2.70
C GLU A 169 -17.04 -1.86 3.42
N ALA A 170 -16.36 -2.99 3.61
CA ALA A 170 -15.11 -3.09 4.36
C ALA A 170 -13.85 -3.14 3.46
N LEU A 171 -13.97 -2.94 2.15
CA LEU A 171 -12.87 -3.14 1.18
C LEU A 171 -11.58 -2.42 1.59
N GLU A 172 -11.67 -1.17 1.97
CA GLU A 172 -10.50 -0.37 2.34
C GLU A 172 -9.79 -0.94 3.58
N TRP A 173 -10.55 -1.48 4.54
CA TRP A 173 -9.99 -2.11 5.75
C TRP A 173 -9.38 -3.48 5.46
N THR A 174 -10.02 -4.29 4.61
CA THR A 174 -9.49 -5.60 4.21
C THR A 174 -8.19 -5.48 3.41
N MET A 175 -8.04 -4.41 2.63
CA MET A 175 -6.81 -4.11 1.91
C MET A 175 -5.61 -3.81 2.83
N LEU A 176 -5.79 -3.58 4.13
CA LEU A 176 -4.69 -3.49 5.08
C LEU A 176 -4.02 -4.84 5.35
N ASP A 177 -4.68 -5.95 5.04
CA ASP A 177 -4.12 -7.29 5.22
C ASP A 177 -2.91 -7.49 4.30
N LYS A 178 -1.81 -7.99 4.87
CA LYS A 178 -0.61 -8.36 4.09
C LYS A 178 -0.90 -9.53 3.16
N ASN A 179 -1.80 -10.42 3.59
CA ASN A 179 -2.23 -11.59 2.84
C ASN A 179 -3.57 -11.35 2.10
N TYR A 180 -3.87 -10.10 1.77
CA TYR A 180 -5.13 -9.69 1.12
C TYR A 180 -5.47 -10.57 -0.09
N ASP A 181 -4.50 -10.81 -0.96
CA ASP A 181 -4.67 -11.58 -2.20
C ASP A 181 -5.10 -13.01 -1.91
N ASP A 182 -4.37 -13.70 -1.04
CA ASP A 182 -4.63 -15.09 -0.70
C ASP A 182 -5.95 -15.24 0.09
N ARG A 183 -6.22 -14.29 1.01
CA ARG A 183 -7.44 -14.30 1.81
C ARG A 183 -8.66 -14.02 0.95
N THR A 184 -8.60 -13.04 0.07
CA THR A 184 -9.69 -12.74 -0.88
C THR A 184 -10.00 -13.95 -1.76
N ARG A 185 -9.00 -14.60 -2.37
CA ARG A 185 -9.18 -15.80 -3.19
C ARG A 185 -9.77 -16.98 -2.39
N ARG A 186 -9.42 -17.10 -1.12
CA ARG A 186 -9.94 -18.16 -0.24
C ARG A 186 -11.38 -17.91 0.16
N VAL A 187 -11.72 -16.66 0.48
CA VAL A 187 -13.06 -16.26 0.92
C VAL A 187 -14.07 -16.30 -0.23
N PHE A 188 -13.64 -15.91 -1.43
CA PHE A 188 -14.49 -15.85 -2.63
C PHE A 188 -14.23 -17.01 -3.60
N ARG A 189 -14.29 -18.25 -3.11
CA ARG A 189 -14.33 -19.46 -3.95
C ARG A 189 -15.67 -19.61 -4.67
N GLU A 190 -16.73 -19.05 -4.11
CA GLU A 190 -18.08 -19.00 -4.63
C GLU A 190 -18.32 -17.74 -5.47
N PRO A 191 -19.45 -17.62 -6.19
CA PRO A 191 -19.80 -16.42 -6.94
C PRO A 191 -19.71 -15.16 -6.07
N MET A 192 -19.02 -14.14 -6.58
CA MET A 192 -18.96 -12.82 -5.96
C MET A 192 -19.77 -11.86 -6.81
N TYR A 193 -20.65 -11.10 -6.18
CA TYR A 193 -21.42 -10.06 -6.84
C TYR A 193 -20.58 -8.77 -6.95
N ALA A 194 -20.49 -8.24 -8.15
CA ALA A 194 -19.74 -7.02 -8.40
C ALA A 194 -20.34 -5.84 -7.61
N PRO A 195 -19.54 -5.06 -6.89
CA PRO A 195 -19.99 -3.81 -6.30
C PRO A 195 -20.56 -2.86 -7.35
N THR A 196 -21.51 -2.00 -6.97
CA THR A 196 -22.15 -1.05 -7.90
C THR A 196 -21.17 -0.09 -8.59
N TRP A 197 -20.07 0.25 -7.90
CA TRP A 197 -19.01 1.12 -8.43
C TRP A 197 -18.03 0.39 -9.36
N TRP A 198 -18.06 -0.97 -9.41
CA TRP A 198 -17.10 -1.77 -10.17
C TRP A 198 -17.10 -1.46 -11.67
N GLY A 199 -18.27 -1.18 -12.25
CA GLY A 199 -18.37 -0.77 -13.66
C GLY A 199 -17.61 0.52 -13.95
N ARG A 200 -17.47 1.43 -12.98
CA ARG A 200 -16.66 2.66 -13.12
C ARG A 200 -15.17 2.40 -13.03
N TYR A 201 -14.75 1.32 -12.38
CA TYR A 201 -13.35 0.89 -12.35
C TYR A 201 -13.00 0.04 -13.57
N ASN A 202 -13.89 -0.85 -13.98
CA ASN A 202 -13.70 -1.74 -15.12
C ASN A 202 -14.77 -1.52 -16.19
N PRO A 203 -14.54 -0.61 -17.15
CA PRO A 203 -15.55 -0.27 -18.16
C PRO A 203 -15.87 -1.44 -19.13
N THR A 204 -15.04 -2.47 -19.16
CA THR A 204 -15.31 -3.69 -19.95
C THR A 204 -16.12 -4.74 -19.18
N HIS A 205 -16.46 -4.47 -17.92
CA HIS A 205 -17.26 -5.38 -17.12
C HIS A 205 -18.73 -5.30 -17.52
N ILE A 206 -19.27 -6.39 -18.05
CA ILE A 206 -20.70 -6.55 -18.33
C ILE A 206 -21.34 -7.12 -17.06
N PRO A 207 -22.25 -6.40 -16.37
CA PRO A 207 -22.93 -6.95 -15.21
C PRO A 207 -23.78 -8.16 -15.60
N ALA A 208 -23.71 -9.21 -14.79
CA ALA A 208 -24.43 -10.48 -15.03
C ALA A 208 -25.96 -10.34 -15.00
N SER A 209 -26.51 -9.17 -14.64
CA SER A 209 -27.94 -8.91 -14.57
C SER A 209 -28.58 -8.42 -15.89
N SER A 210 -27.84 -8.28 -16.98
CA SER A 210 -28.47 -8.14 -18.29
C SER A 210 -29.03 -9.50 -18.71
N LYS A 211 -30.30 -9.75 -18.36
CA LYS A 211 -31.07 -10.85 -18.97
C LYS A 211 -30.89 -10.78 -20.48
N PRO A 212 -30.47 -11.88 -21.14
CA PRO A 212 -30.54 -11.87 -22.59
C PRO A 212 -32.00 -11.76 -22.98
N THR A 213 -32.37 -10.64 -23.55
CA THR A 213 -33.60 -10.55 -24.33
C THR A 213 -33.41 -11.51 -25.47
N VAL A 214 -34.14 -12.63 -25.45
CA VAL A 214 -34.17 -13.66 -26.49
C VAL A 214 -34.63 -12.97 -27.78
N ALA A 215 -33.70 -12.56 -28.61
CA ALA A 215 -33.94 -12.41 -30.03
C ALA A 215 -33.54 -13.74 -30.67
N SER A 216 -34.56 -14.53 -30.96
CA SER A 216 -34.44 -15.76 -31.73
C SER A 216 -33.95 -15.44 -33.13
N ALA A 217 -32.73 -15.82 -33.47
CA ALA A 217 -32.29 -16.01 -34.85
C ALA A 217 -31.38 -17.23 -34.89
N PRO A 218 -31.65 -18.19 -35.79
CA PRO A 218 -30.83 -19.39 -35.92
C PRO A 218 -29.57 -19.03 -36.71
N PHE A 219 -28.39 -19.22 -36.12
CA PHE A 219 -27.15 -19.18 -36.87
C PHE A 219 -26.40 -20.49 -36.82
N GLN A 220 -26.06 -20.93 -38.05
CA GLN A 220 -25.46 -22.22 -38.36
C GLN A 220 -24.03 -22.35 -37.85
N THR A 221 -23.73 -23.53 -37.46
CA THR A 221 -22.46 -24.14 -37.12
C THR A 221 -21.41 -24.01 -38.22
N SER A 222 -20.24 -23.50 -37.88
CA SER A 222 -19.00 -23.90 -38.54
C SER A 222 -17.91 -23.97 -37.45
N GLY A 223 -17.40 -25.19 -37.25
CA GLY A 223 -16.50 -25.53 -36.17
C GLY A 223 -15.06 -25.09 -36.40
N GLN A 224 -14.45 -24.73 -35.32
CA GLN A 224 -13.02 -24.93 -35.06
C GLN A 224 -12.84 -25.18 -33.58
N PRO A 225 -12.10 -26.24 -33.17
CA PRO A 225 -11.86 -26.47 -31.76
C PRO A 225 -10.73 -25.58 -31.27
N VAL A 226 -11.09 -24.54 -30.54
CA VAL A 226 -10.14 -23.84 -29.67
C VAL A 226 -10.06 -24.64 -28.37
N SER A 227 -8.94 -25.31 -28.18
CA SER A 227 -8.56 -25.96 -26.93
C SER A 227 -8.45 -24.91 -25.83
N SER A 228 -9.55 -24.58 -25.18
CA SER A 228 -9.56 -23.89 -23.90
C SER A 228 -9.53 -24.98 -22.83
N SER A 229 -8.41 -25.07 -22.12
CA SER A 229 -8.34 -25.79 -20.85
C SER A 229 -9.41 -25.23 -19.93
N GLY A 230 -10.55 -25.94 -19.90
CA GLY A 230 -11.75 -25.54 -19.19
C GLY A 230 -11.55 -25.49 -17.68
N ARG A 231 -11.38 -24.30 -17.17
CA ARG A 231 -11.89 -23.94 -15.86
C ARG A 231 -13.07 -23.02 -16.13
N SER A 232 -14.28 -23.54 -15.95
CA SER A 232 -15.48 -22.71 -15.85
C SER A 232 -15.27 -21.73 -14.72
N ALA A 233 -14.83 -20.50 -15.04
CA ALA A 233 -14.76 -19.42 -14.08
C ALA A 233 -16.19 -19.09 -13.67
N LEU A 234 -16.53 -19.36 -12.42
CA LEU A 234 -17.78 -18.92 -11.82
C LEU A 234 -17.82 -17.37 -11.89
N PRO A 235 -18.97 -16.75 -12.20
CA PRO A 235 -19.08 -15.28 -12.41
C PRO A 235 -18.72 -14.43 -11.21
N GLY A 236 -18.03 -14.82 -10.26
CA GLY A 236 -17.59 -14.04 -9.10
C GLY A 236 -16.11 -14.19 -8.80
N ALA A 237 -15.52 -15.35 -9.13
CA ALA A 237 -14.10 -15.59 -8.96
C ALA A 237 -13.25 -14.61 -9.80
N ASP A 238 -13.77 -14.20 -10.98
CA ASP A 238 -13.11 -13.23 -11.85
C ASP A 238 -13.06 -11.82 -11.24
N ILE A 239 -14.10 -11.41 -10.51
CA ILE A 239 -14.14 -10.07 -9.88
C ILE A 239 -13.14 -10.01 -8.72
N ALA A 240 -13.13 -11.03 -7.87
CA ALA A 240 -12.16 -11.13 -6.77
C ALA A 240 -10.72 -11.16 -7.31
N ALA A 241 -10.46 -11.94 -8.37
CA ALA A 241 -9.16 -11.99 -9.03
C ALA A 241 -8.78 -10.64 -9.67
N GLN A 242 -9.74 -9.92 -10.27
CA GLN A 242 -9.51 -8.61 -10.86
C GLN A 242 -9.28 -7.53 -9.80
N MET A 243 -9.93 -7.59 -8.63
CA MET A 243 -9.64 -6.70 -7.50
C MET A 243 -8.21 -6.89 -7.01
N VAL A 244 -7.77 -8.13 -6.85
CA VAL A 244 -6.39 -8.49 -6.50
C VAL A 244 -5.40 -8.02 -7.57
N THR A 245 -5.67 -8.33 -8.83
CA THR A 245 -4.83 -7.93 -9.97
C THR A 245 -4.81 -6.41 -10.15
N GLY A 246 -5.89 -5.71 -9.81
CA GLY A 246 -5.98 -4.26 -9.84
C GLY A 246 -4.92 -3.58 -8.98
N VAL A 247 -4.66 -4.13 -7.79
CA VAL A 247 -3.59 -3.67 -6.90
C VAL A 247 -2.22 -3.81 -7.57
N GLN A 248 -1.95 -4.96 -8.18
CA GLN A 248 -0.66 -5.27 -8.82
C GLN A 248 -0.43 -4.46 -10.11
N THR A 249 -1.50 -4.22 -10.88
CA THR A 249 -1.39 -3.56 -12.20
C THR A 249 -1.19 -2.06 -12.06
N PHE A 250 -1.76 -1.43 -11.02
CA PHE A 250 -1.63 0.00 -10.82
C PHE A 250 -0.17 0.45 -10.67
N SER A 251 0.62 -0.32 -9.91
CA SER A 251 1.99 0.01 -9.58
C SER A 251 2.89 0.12 -10.80
N SER A 252 2.89 -0.89 -11.67
CA SER A 252 3.82 -0.94 -12.80
C SER A 252 3.52 0.12 -13.87
N LYS A 253 2.23 0.47 -14.07
CA LYS A 253 1.80 1.35 -15.16
C LYS A 253 1.76 2.83 -14.80
N VAL A 254 1.52 3.17 -13.53
CA VAL A 254 1.39 4.58 -13.09
C VAL A 254 2.67 5.10 -12.48
N VAL A 255 3.26 4.38 -11.54
CA VAL A 255 4.47 4.82 -10.84
C VAL A 255 5.76 4.37 -11.51
N GLY A 256 5.69 3.36 -12.36
CA GLY A 256 6.85 2.71 -12.95
C GLY A 256 7.55 1.82 -11.92
N ASN A 257 8.85 2.02 -11.68
CA ASN A 257 9.55 1.23 -10.68
C ASN A 257 9.14 1.67 -9.26
N VAL A 258 8.39 0.81 -8.55
CA VAL A 258 7.87 1.05 -7.19
C VAL A 258 9.00 1.29 -6.19
N ASN A 259 10.12 0.57 -6.31
CA ASN A 259 11.26 0.74 -5.42
C ASN A 259 11.85 2.15 -5.55
N THR A 260 12.09 2.61 -6.78
CA THR A 260 12.59 3.97 -7.04
C THR A 260 11.59 5.03 -6.60
N PHE A 261 10.30 4.78 -6.77
CA PHE A 261 9.24 5.67 -6.30
C PHE A 261 9.26 5.78 -4.78
N THR A 262 9.28 4.65 -4.07
CA THR A 262 9.33 4.59 -2.61
C THR A 262 10.62 5.19 -2.06
N GLU A 263 11.78 4.93 -2.69
CA GLU A 263 13.07 5.49 -2.30
C GLU A 263 13.08 7.02 -2.31
N LYS A 264 12.47 7.63 -3.33
CA LYS A 264 12.33 9.10 -3.39
C LYS A 264 11.46 9.66 -2.27
N ILE A 265 10.37 8.97 -1.94
CA ILE A 265 9.50 9.36 -0.83
C ILE A 265 10.24 9.20 0.49
N THR A 266 10.90 8.06 0.71
CA THR A 266 11.73 7.81 1.89
C THR A 266 12.82 8.87 2.06
N GLY A 267 13.51 9.24 0.97
CA GLY A 267 14.52 10.29 1.01
C GLY A 267 13.98 11.66 1.45
N ALA A 268 12.69 11.94 1.15
CA ALA A 268 12.03 13.18 1.57
C ALA A 268 11.47 13.11 3.01
N THR A 269 10.97 11.95 3.44
CA THR A 269 10.26 11.78 4.72
C THR A 269 11.15 11.22 5.83
N ASN A 270 12.15 10.43 5.50
CA ASN A 270 13.10 9.79 6.41
C ASN A 270 14.54 9.88 5.87
N PRO A 271 15.10 11.10 5.70
CA PRO A 271 16.44 11.26 5.16
C PRO A 271 17.49 10.60 6.09
N PRO A 272 18.59 10.07 5.52
CA PRO A 272 19.70 9.58 6.33
C PRO A 272 20.26 10.71 7.21
N PRO A 273 20.72 10.41 8.43
CA PRO A 273 21.42 11.40 9.24
C PRO A 273 22.60 11.94 8.44
N LYS A 274 22.73 13.26 8.41
CA LYS A 274 23.88 13.90 7.77
C LYS A 274 25.13 13.39 8.49
N PRO A 275 26.17 12.94 7.76
CA PRO A 275 27.44 12.69 8.42
C PRO A 275 27.87 13.99 9.09
N THR A 276 27.99 13.95 10.41
CA THR A 276 28.65 15.02 11.13
C THR A 276 30.09 15.00 10.66
N SER A 277 30.44 15.92 9.77
CA SER A 277 31.82 16.22 9.48
C SER A 277 32.40 16.80 10.77
N SER A 278 33.03 15.95 11.56
CA SER A 278 33.95 16.43 12.60
C SER A 278 35.14 17.03 11.86
N GLY A 279 35.01 18.31 11.51
CA GLY A 279 36.14 19.15 11.13
C GLY A 279 37.06 19.28 12.35
N GLY A 280 37.92 18.33 12.50
CA GLY A 280 39.02 18.36 13.47
C GLY A 280 40.28 18.75 12.75
N SER A 281 40.53 20.06 12.63
CA SER A 281 41.87 20.60 12.42
C SER A 281 42.54 20.71 13.78
N GLY A 282 43.70 20.06 13.96
CA GLY A 282 44.72 20.47 14.92
C GLY A 282 44.92 19.61 16.14
N GLY A 283 46.00 18.81 16.14
CA GLY A 283 47.00 18.75 17.19
C GLY A 283 46.71 18.05 18.51
N GLY A 284 47.29 16.87 18.71
CA GLY A 284 47.96 16.56 19.98
C GLY A 284 47.23 15.73 21.04
N ARG A 285 47.72 14.50 21.17
CA ARG A 285 47.83 13.68 22.38
C ARG A 285 46.60 13.00 23.00
N SER A 286 46.67 11.66 22.89
CA SER A 286 46.48 10.68 23.96
C SER A 286 45.22 10.79 24.84
N GLY A 287 44.31 9.84 24.63
CA GLY A 287 43.20 9.58 25.55
C GLY A 287 42.15 8.69 24.91
N GLY A 288 42.12 7.42 25.26
CA GLY A 288 41.17 6.43 24.73
C GLY A 288 39.73 6.87 24.97
N GLY A 289 39.02 7.08 23.84
CA GLY A 289 37.58 7.32 23.83
C GLY A 289 36.93 6.35 22.87
N CYS A 290 36.24 5.35 23.39
CA CYS A 290 35.40 4.46 22.62
C CYS A 290 34.21 5.26 22.04
N ALA A 291 34.30 5.57 20.75
CA ALA A 291 33.13 6.05 20.01
C ALA A 291 32.25 4.87 19.60
N CYS A 292 31.37 4.45 20.51
CA CYS A 292 30.29 3.54 20.17
C CYS A 292 29.15 4.30 19.51
N ALA A 293 29.12 4.33 18.20
CA ALA A 293 27.94 4.68 17.45
C ALA A 293 27.02 3.46 17.41
N CYS A 294 26.29 3.17 18.49
CA CYS A 294 25.24 2.18 18.50
C CYS A 294 23.91 2.84 18.18
N ALA A 295 23.51 2.77 16.93
CA ALA A 295 22.11 2.89 16.56
C ALA A 295 21.49 1.49 16.60
N CYS A 296 21.17 1.02 17.80
CA CYS A 296 20.35 -0.18 17.97
C CYS A 296 19.24 0.12 18.96
N ALA A 297 18.00 -0.04 18.52
CA ALA A 297 16.84 -0.11 19.39
C ALA A 297 17.00 -1.32 20.32
N GLY A 298 17.08 -1.08 21.63
CA GLY A 298 17.00 -2.09 22.66
C GLY A 298 18.33 -2.64 23.19
N CYS A 299 19.12 -1.81 23.86
CA CYS A 299 20.09 -2.28 24.87
C CYS A 299 20.16 -1.29 26.03
N ALA A 300 19.62 -1.70 27.14
CA ALA A 300 19.88 -1.07 28.43
C ALA A 300 21.31 -1.46 28.87
N CYS A 301 22.23 -0.51 28.76
CA CYS A 301 23.53 -0.66 29.43
C CYS A 301 23.53 0.12 30.74
N ALA A 302 23.45 -0.61 31.84
CA ALA A 302 23.76 -0.06 33.15
C ALA A 302 25.28 0.11 33.26
N CYS A 303 25.76 1.35 33.24
CA CYS A 303 27.13 1.67 33.64
C CYS A 303 27.15 1.90 35.13
N ALA A 304 27.61 0.92 35.88
CA ALA A 304 28.01 1.11 37.29
C ALA A 304 29.33 1.88 37.32
N GLY A 305 29.29 3.12 37.77
CA GLY A 305 30.49 3.92 38.05
C GLY A 305 31.10 3.47 39.37
N GLY A 306 32.34 3.06 39.32
CA GLY A 306 33.21 2.90 40.51
C GLY A 306 34.18 4.06 40.52
N GLY A 307 34.05 4.92 41.53
CA GLY A 307 34.99 5.98 41.79
C GLY A 307 36.16 5.54 42.61
N ARG A 308 37.26 6.11 42.36
CA ARG A 308 38.26 6.56 43.30
C ARG A 308 39.20 7.52 42.60
#